data_a9af5a47ab822f74e888d1542e86895b
#
_entry.id   a9af5a47ab822f74e888d1542e86895b
#
_cell.length_a   1.000
_cell.length_b   1.000
_cell.length_c   1.000
_cell.angle_alpha   90.00
_cell.angle_beta   90.00
_cell.angle_gamma   90.00
#
_symmetry.space_group_name_H-M   'P 1'
#
loop_
_entity.id
_entity.type
_entity.pdbx_description
1 polymer ?
#
loop_
_entity_poly.entity_id
_entity_poly.type
_entity_poly.pdbx_seq_one_letter_code
_entity_poly.pdbx_strand_id
1 'polypeptide(L)'
;MITVLDVETSFQIVDGKVDPLPFNPNNCLVSIGVNDEYYFFNHNHESFDIQSNHKAVQDILDKTTLLVGHNIKFDLVWLLESGFKYLSLIHI
;
A
#
# COMPACT_ATOMS: atom_id res chain seq x y z
N MET A 1 10.91 14.29 -5.10
CA MET A 1 11.27 13.27 -4.07
C MET A 1 11.08 11.89 -4.67
N ILE A 2 12.06 11.04 -4.47
CA ILE A 2 11.94 9.63 -4.85
C ILE A 2 11.44 8.86 -3.63
N THR A 3 10.41 8.03 -3.84
CA THR A 3 9.83 7.24 -2.76
C THR A 3 9.90 5.76 -3.10
N VAL A 4 10.50 4.98 -2.22
CA VAL A 4 10.51 3.52 -2.31
C VAL A 4 9.26 3.02 -1.58
N LEU A 5 8.43 2.31 -2.32
CA LEU A 5 7.12 1.85 -1.87
C LEU A 5 7.12 0.34 -1.65
N ASP A 6 6.52 -0.09 -0.56
CA ASP A 6 6.30 -1.50 -0.24
C ASP A 6 4.96 -1.66 0.46
N VAL A 7 4.05 -2.43 -0.14
CA VAL A 7 2.72 -2.66 0.41
C VAL A 7 2.62 -4.10 0.91
N GLU A 8 2.18 -4.27 2.14
CA GLU A 8 1.90 -5.58 2.71
C GLU A 8 0.40 -5.78 2.91
N THR A 9 -0.10 -6.94 2.51
CA THR A 9 -1.52 -7.26 2.51
C THR A 9 -1.77 -8.66 3.02
N SER A 10 -3.02 -8.95 3.38
CA SER A 10 -3.46 -10.32 3.53
C SER A 10 -3.67 -10.98 2.15
N PHE A 11 -3.86 -12.28 2.16
CA PHE A 11 -4.19 -13.04 0.95
C PHE A 11 -5.20 -14.12 1.29
N GLN A 12 -5.87 -14.63 0.26
CA GLN A 12 -6.76 -15.77 0.34
C GLN A 12 -6.27 -16.87 -0.59
N ILE A 13 -6.69 -18.09 -0.31
CA ILE A 13 -6.46 -19.22 -1.21
C ILE A 13 -7.75 -19.49 -1.96
N VAL A 14 -7.72 -19.35 -3.28
CA VAL A 14 -8.86 -19.54 -4.16
C VAL A 14 -8.47 -20.57 -5.22
N ASP A 15 -9.19 -21.69 -5.27
CA ASP A 15 -8.92 -22.80 -6.18
C ASP A 15 -7.46 -23.28 -6.14
N GLY A 16 -6.89 -23.33 -4.93
CA GLY A 16 -5.51 -23.77 -4.71
C GLY A 16 -4.45 -22.73 -5.05
N LYS A 17 -4.84 -21.51 -5.40
CA LYS A 17 -3.91 -20.42 -5.76
C LYS A 17 -4.01 -19.28 -4.77
N VAL A 18 -2.88 -18.62 -4.55
CA VAL A 18 -2.82 -17.41 -3.72
C VAL A 18 -3.49 -16.26 -4.45
N ASP A 19 -4.46 -15.61 -3.77
CA ASP A 19 -5.12 -14.42 -4.27
C ASP A 19 -4.85 -13.25 -3.30
N PRO A 20 -3.89 -12.38 -3.62
CA PRO A 20 -3.53 -11.25 -2.75
C PRO A 20 -4.17 -9.93 -3.20
N LEU A 21 -5.09 -9.94 -4.15
CA LEU A 21 -5.60 -8.72 -4.76
C LEU A 21 -6.70 -8.08 -3.92
N PRO A 22 -6.87 -6.74 -4.02
CA PRO A 22 -7.88 -6.01 -3.24
C PRO A 22 -9.31 -6.30 -3.69
N PHE A 23 -9.49 -6.92 -4.85
CA PHE A 23 -10.81 -7.28 -5.38
C PHE A 23 -11.45 -8.46 -4.63
N ASN A 24 -10.66 -9.24 -3.89
CA ASN A 24 -11.20 -10.22 -2.97
C ASN A 24 -11.61 -9.50 -1.67
N PRO A 25 -12.90 -9.51 -1.30
CA PRO A 25 -13.39 -8.74 -0.14
C PRO A 25 -12.84 -9.23 1.20
N ASN A 26 -12.26 -10.42 1.23
CA ASN A 26 -11.63 -10.97 2.44
C ASN A 26 -10.18 -10.53 2.60
N ASN A 27 -9.60 -9.88 1.61
CA ASN A 27 -8.26 -9.33 1.71
C ASN A 27 -8.29 -7.92 2.30
N CYS A 28 -7.24 -7.58 3.03
CA CYS A 28 -7.09 -6.26 3.60
C CYS A 28 -5.66 -5.74 3.45
N LEU A 29 -5.55 -4.42 3.41
CA LEU A 29 -4.28 -3.73 3.47
C LEU A 29 -3.75 -3.81 4.90
N VAL A 30 -2.55 -4.33 5.07
CA VAL A 30 -1.92 -4.47 6.39
C VAL A 30 -1.04 -3.27 6.70
N SER A 31 -0.09 -2.97 5.83
CA SER A 31 0.80 -1.84 6.02
C SER A 31 1.29 -1.28 4.69
N ILE A 32 1.71 -0.02 4.72
CA ILE A 32 2.39 0.64 3.61
C ILE A 32 3.75 1.13 4.12
N GLY A 33 4.81 0.65 3.50
CA GLY A 33 6.17 1.15 3.69
C GLY A 33 6.46 2.24 2.66
N VAL A 34 6.89 3.40 3.14
CA VAL A 34 7.36 4.50 2.30
C VAL A 34 8.74 4.90 2.78
N ASN A 35 9.74 4.62 1.96
CA ASN A 35 11.15 4.67 2.33
C ASN A 35 11.38 3.75 3.55
N ASP A 36 11.84 4.26 4.67
CA ASP A 36 12.11 3.45 5.87
C ASP A 36 11.00 3.54 6.93
N GLU A 37 9.86 4.16 6.59
CA GLU A 37 8.76 4.32 7.51
C GLU A 37 7.59 3.41 7.13
N TYR A 38 6.94 2.83 8.15
CA TYR A 38 5.79 1.95 7.95
C TYR A 38 4.56 2.52 8.61
N TYR A 39 3.44 2.46 7.89
CA TYR A 39 2.14 2.92 8.37
C TYR A 39 1.17 1.74 8.34
N PHE A 40 0.54 1.46 9.48
CA PHE A 40 -0.35 0.31 9.61
C PHE A 40 -1.79 0.68 9.33
N PHE A 41 -2.51 -0.24 8.67
CA PHE A 41 -3.93 -0.08 8.32
C PHE A 41 -4.79 -1.22 8.85
N ASN A 42 -4.19 -2.38 9.11
CA ASN A 42 -4.85 -3.51 9.75
C ASN A 42 -3.79 -4.39 10.43
N HIS A 43 -3.52 -4.10 11.69
CA HIS A 43 -2.52 -4.83 12.47
C HIS A 43 -3.09 -5.17 13.83
N ASN A 44 -3.09 -6.47 14.20
CA ASN A 44 -3.87 -6.99 15.31
C ASN A 44 -3.36 -6.60 16.70
N HIS A 45 -2.12 -6.17 16.84
CA HIS A 45 -1.46 -6.01 18.15
C HIS A 45 -1.06 -4.58 18.48
N GLU A 46 -1.35 -3.63 17.62
CA GLU A 46 -0.95 -2.24 17.83
C GLU A 46 -2.14 -1.30 17.70
N SER A 47 -2.13 -0.27 18.54
CA SER A 47 -3.07 0.82 18.43
C SER A 47 -2.57 1.82 17.39
N PHE A 48 -3.38 2.14 16.41
CA PHE A 48 -3.04 3.10 15.36
C PHE A 48 -4.30 3.82 14.88
N ASP A 49 -4.09 5.00 14.31
CA ASP A 49 -5.15 5.80 13.70
C ASP A 49 -5.07 5.68 12.19
N ILE A 50 -6.05 4.97 11.60
CA ILE A 50 -6.10 4.72 10.16
C ILE A 50 -6.17 6.03 9.37
N GLN A 51 -6.97 7.00 9.83
CA GLN A 51 -7.14 8.27 9.12
C GLN A 51 -5.84 9.08 9.11
N SER A 52 -5.15 9.15 10.24
CA SER A 52 -3.85 9.81 10.33
C SER A 52 -2.81 9.13 9.46
N ASN A 53 -2.78 7.79 9.44
CA ASN A 53 -1.85 7.03 8.63
C ASN A 53 -2.14 7.20 7.13
N HIS A 54 -3.42 7.18 6.75
CA HIS A 54 -3.82 7.45 5.36
C HIS A 54 -3.35 8.83 4.90
N LYS A 55 -3.57 9.84 5.73
CA LYS A 55 -3.14 11.21 5.43
C LYS A 55 -1.63 11.32 5.32
N ALA A 56 -0.89 10.69 6.23
CA ALA A 56 0.57 10.71 6.22
C ALA A 56 1.12 10.10 4.94
N VAL A 57 0.60 8.95 4.52
CA VAL A 57 1.00 8.32 3.27
C VAL A 57 0.63 9.17 2.07
N GLN A 58 -0.59 9.74 2.05
CA GLN A 58 -1.03 10.60 0.95
C GLN A 58 -0.16 11.85 0.83
N ASP A 59 0.23 12.46 1.95
CA ASP A 59 1.13 13.62 1.93
C ASP A 59 2.50 13.27 1.32
N ILE A 60 3.01 12.07 1.59
CA ILE A 60 4.26 11.59 0.99
C ILE A 60 4.08 11.37 -0.52
N LEU A 61 2.97 10.75 -0.92
CA LEU A 61 2.68 10.53 -2.34
C LEU A 61 2.54 11.84 -3.11
N ASP A 62 1.95 12.86 -2.48
CA ASP A 62 1.77 14.18 -3.10
C ASP A 62 3.12 14.88 -3.38
N LYS A 63 4.14 14.57 -2.62
CA LYS A 63 5.51 15.11 -2.78
C LYS A 63 6.39 14.24 -3.66
N THR A 64 5.93 13.06 -4.00
CA THR A 64 6.71 12.07 -4.74
C THR A 64 6.73 12.40 -6.22
N THR A 65 7.90 12.41 -6.81
CA THR A 65 8.09 12.59 -8.25
C THR A 65 8.39 11.27 -8.96
N LEU A 66 8.89 10.29 -8.23
CA LEU A 66 9.19 8.96 -8.76
C LEU A 66 8.90 7.91 -7.70
N LEU A 67 8.03 6.95 -8.04
CA LEU A 67 7.76 5.78 -7.21
C LEU A 67 8.61 4.60 -7.68
N VAL A 68 9.28 3.95 -6.74
CA VAL A 68 10.11 2.78 -6.99
C VAL A 68 9.60 1.65 -6.10
N GLY A 69 9.42 0.47 -6.65
CA GLY A 69 8.98 -0.67 -5.87
C GLY A 69 9.42 -1.99 -6.50
N HIS A 70 9.50 -3.02 -5.68
CA HIS A 70 9.87 -4.35 -6.14
C HIS A 70 8.75 -4.99 -6.96
N ASN A 71 7.50 -4.83 -6.55
CA ASN A 71 6.31 -5.30 -7.25
C ASN A 71 5.33 -4.14 -7.42
N ILE A 72 5.76 -3.13 -8.15
CA ILE A 72 5.09 -1.83 -8.19
C ILE A 72 3.66 -1.91 -8.73
N LYS A 73 3.40 -2.77 -9.70
CA LYS A 73 2.04 -2.91 -10.25
C LYS A 73 1.05 -3.40 -9.21
N PHE A 74 1.45 -4.36 -8.39
CA PHE A 74 0.67 -4.87 -7.27
C PHE A 74 0.42 -3.77 -6.24
N ASP A 75 1.48 -3.06 -5.86
CA ASP A 75 1.40 -1.99 -4.88
C ASP A 75 0.46 -0.87 -5.33
N LEU A 76 0.52 -0.49 -6.62
CA LEU A 76 -0.31 0.57 -7.17
C LEU A 76 -1.79 0.21 -7.20
N VAL A 77 -2.12 -1.04 -7.49
CA VAL A 77 -3.52 -1.51 -7.45
C VAL A 77 -4.07 -1.36 -6.04
N TRP A 78 -3.30 -1.75 -5.03
CA TRP A 78 -3.71 -1.61 -3.63
C TRP A 78 -3.85 -0.14 -3.22
N LEU A 79 -2.95 0.73 -3.66
CA LEU A 79 -3.06 2.16 -3.36
C LEU A 79 -4.35 2.74 -3.93
N LEU A 80 -4.65 2.46 -5.20
CA LEU A 80 -5.87 2.98 -5.84
C LEU A 80 -7.14 2.47 -5.16
N GLU A 81 -7.20 1.17 -4.88
CA GLU A 81 -8.38 0.58 -4.25
C GLU A 81 -8.53 1.00 -2.78
N SER A 82 -7.46 1.46 -2.16
CA SER A 82 -7.49 1.99 -0.80
C SER A 82 -7.75 3.50 -0.73
N GLY A 83 -8.03 4.13 -1.86
CA GLY A 83 -8.41 5.55 -1.92
C GLY A 83 -7.24 6.52 -2.03
N PHE A 84 -6.05 6.05 -2.34
CA PHE A 84 -4.90 6.93 -2.56
C PHE A 84 -4.85 7.45 -3.99
N LYS A 85 -4.24 8.62 -4.15
CA LYS A 85 -3.99 9.24 -5.45
C LYS A 85 -2.51 9.51 -5.61
N TYR A 86 -2.01 9.31 -6.82
CA TYR A 86 -0.62 9.61 -7.13
C TYR A 86 -0.48 10.09 -8.58
N LEU A 87 0.47 11.01 -8.81
CA LEU A 87 0.81 11.57 -10.12
C LEU A 87 2.28 11.37 -10.45
N SER A 88 2.93 10.45 -9.79
CA SER A 88 4.36 10.21 -9.92
C SER A 88 4.70 9.43 -11.17
N LEU A 89 5.91 9.60 -11.68
CA LEU A 89 6.50 8.65 -12.61
C LEU A 89 6.75 7.33 -11.87
N ILE A 90 6.51 6.23 -12.55
CA ILE A 90 6.59 4.90 -11.97
C ILE A 90 7.81 4.18 -12.53
N HIS A 91 8.62 3.63 -11.63
CA HIS A 91 9.78 2.83 -12.02
C HIS A 91 9.76 1.51 -11.25
N ILE A 92 10.02 0.43 -11.97
CA ILE A 92 10.02 -0.93 -11.42
C ILE A 92 11.43 -1.32 -11.00
#